data_c3060147fcd9a0c38e15661a46df63d8
#
_entry.id   c3060147fcd9a0c38e15661a46df63d8
#
_cell.length_a   1.000
_cell.length_b   1.000
_cell.length_c   1.000
_cell.angle_alpha   90.00
_cell.angle_beta   90.00
_cell.angle_gamma   90.00
#
_symmetry.space_group_name_H-M   'P 1'
#
loop_
_entity.id
_entity.type
_entity.pdbx_description
1 polymer ?
#
loop_
_entity_poly.entity_id
_entity_poly.type
_entity_poly.pdbx_seq_one_letter_code
_entity_poly.pdbx_strand_id
1 'polypeptide(L)'
;LTAEEYFYYDEKLNAKLVPFHKPIYAFRATKEDWELELMRKAQAITDRAFAEVITRIKPGMTELELQAELIYCMYKNGGTGLAFDPIVVSGPNTSLPHGVAGERVIQKGDFVTMDFGASYMGYCSDMTRTVAVGYATDEMKHVYDTVLKAQLTAIAATKAGIPGKDIDGV
;
A
#
# COMPACT_ATOMS: atom_id res chain seq x y z
N LEU A 1 -8.44 -21.51 -8.94
CA LEU A 1 -9.54 -22.48 -8.79
C LEU A 1 -10.06 -22.42 -7.37
N THR A 2 -11.36 -22.35 -7.20
CA THR A 2 -12.03 -22.60 -5.92
C THR A 2 -11.94 -24.09 -5.55
N ALA A 3 -12.25 -24.46 -4.32
CA ALA A 3 -12.32 -25.88 -3.94
C ALA A 3 -13.38 -26.64 -4.76
N GLU A 4 -14.53 -26.01 -5.01
CA GLU A 4 -15.61 -26.58 -5.81
C GLU A 4 -15.16 -26.86 -7.25
N GLU A 5 -14.51 -25.89 -7.91
CA GLU A 5 -13.96 -26.09 -9.25
C GLU A 5 -12.88 -27.18 -9.28
N TYR A 6 -12.02 -27.24 -8.23
CA TYR A 6 -11.03 -28.30 -8.13
C TYR A 6 -11.68 -29.68 -8.12
N PHE A 7 -12.64 -29.91 -7.24
CA PHE A 7 -13.34 -31.21 -7.15
C PHE A 7 -14.14 -31.53 -8.42
N TYR A 8 -14.77 -30.52 -9.04
CA TYR A 8 -15.46 -30.71 -10.32
C TYR A 8 -14.49 -31.18 -11.41
N TYR A 9 -13.34 -30.54 -11.57
CA TYR A 9 -12.36 -30.96 -12.58
C TYR A 9 -11.69 -32.29 -12.24
N ASP A 10 -11.43 -32.58 -10.97
CA ASP A 10 -10.85 -33.87 -10.54
C ASP A 10 -11.77 -35.06 -10.86
N GLU A 11 -13.09 -34.84 -10.75
CA GLU A 11 -14.10 -35.86 -11.13
C GLU A 11 -14.27 -36.00 -12.65
N LYS A 12 -14.24 -34.89 -13.40
CA LYS A 12 -14.60 -34.88 -14.83
C LYS A 12 -13.42 -35.09 -15.77
N LEU A 13 -12.20 -34.83 -15.34
CA LEU A 13 -11.01 -34.96 -16.17
C LEU A 13 -10.31 -36.31 -15.90
N ASN A 14 -10.04 -37.06 -16.95
CA ASN A 14 -9.16 -38.24 -16.84
C ASN A 14 -7.70 -37.77 -16.85
N ALA A 15 -7.31 -36.94 -15.85
CA ALA A 15 -6.00 -36.36 -15.72
C ALA A 15 -5.67 -36.06 -14.25
N LYS A 16 -4.41 -36.17 -13.88
CA LYS A 16 -3.96 -35.79 -12.54
C LYS A 16 -3.82 -34.26 -12.46
N LEU A 17 -4.56 -33.64 -11.55
CA LEU A 17 -4.38 -32.21 -11.26
C LEU A 17 -3.09 -31.98 -10.47
N VAL A 18 -2.26 -31.05 -10.93
CA VAL A 18 -0.96 -30.74 -10.32
C VAL A 18 -0.91 -29.24 -10.02
N PRO A 19 -0.54 -28.84 -8.78
CA PRO A 19 -0.30 -27.43 -8.46
C PRO A 19 0.83 -26.85 -9.32
N PHE A 20 0.56 -25.79 -10.07
CA PHE A 20 1.52 -25.16 -10.98
C PHE A 20 1.78 -23.66 -10.66
N HIS A 21 1.39 -23.21 -9.49
CA HIS A 21 1.50 -21.81 -9.09
C HIS A 21 2.96 -21.32 -8.97
N LYS A 22 3.88 -22.15 -8.44
CA LYS A 22 5.29 -21.75 -8.24
C LYS A 22 6.02 -21.34 -9.52
N PRO A 23 5.96 -22.10 -10.63
CA PRO A 23 6.55 -21.65 -11.89
C PRO A 23 5.94 -20.34 -12.41
N ILE A 24 4.61 -20.15 -12.29
CA ILE A 24 3.95 -18.90 -12.70
C ILE A 24 4.44 -17.72 -11.88
N TYR A 25 4.58 -17.86 -10.56
CA TYR A 25 5.14 -16.81 -9.71
C TYR A 25 6.60 -16.51 -10.05
N ALA A 26 7.40 -17.51 -10.41
CA ALA A 26 8.78 -17.31 -10.81
C ALA A 26 8.90 -16.45 -12.07
N PHE A 27 8.01 -16.64 -13.07
CA PHE A 27 7.96 -15.78 -14.26
C PHE A 27 7.63 -14.33 -13.96
N ARG A 28 6.78 -14.09 -12.94
CA ARG A 28 6.37 -12.73 -12.51
C ARG A 28 7.38 -12.07 -11.56
N ALA A 29 8.31 -12.83 -10.99
CA ALA A 29 9.28 -12.30 -10.02
C ALA A 29 10.28 -11.33 -10.67
N THR A 30 10.75 -11.66 -11.86
CA THR A 30 11.64 -10.78 -12.66
C THR A 30 10.79 -10.03 -13.68
N LYS A 31 10.94 -8.70 -13.72
CA LYS A 31 10.19 -7.81 -14.61
C LYS A 31 11.05 -7.41 -15.80
N GLU A 32 10.43 -7.34 -16.95
CA GLU A 32 11.00 -6.74 -18.16
C GLU A 32 11.01 -5.20 -18.04
N ASP A 33 11.82 -4.51 -18.83
CA ASP A 33 11.94 -3.05 -18.77
C ASP A 33 10.60 -2.31 -18.97
N TRP A 34 9.77 -2.79 -19.91
CA TRP A 34 8.45 -2.21 -20.14
C TRP A 34 7.49 -2.40 -18.94
N GLU A 35 7.61 -3.50 -18.19
CA GLU A 35 6.85 -3.74 -16.97
C GLU A 35 7.28 -2.76 -15.88
N LEU A 36 8.59 -2.54 -15.72
CA LEU A 36 9.14 -1.56 -14.80
C LEU A 36 8.65 -0.15 -15.11
N GLU A 37 8.52 0.21 -16.39
CA GLU A 37 7.95 1.51 -16.79
C GLU A 37 6.47 1.65 -16.39
N LEU A 38 5.67 0.59 -16.49
CA LEU A 38 4.28 0.61 -16.02
C LEU A 38 4.20 0.73 -14.48
N MET A 39 5.07 0.04 -13.75
CA MET A 39 5.18 0.16 -12.29
C MET A 39 5.58 1.59 -11.88
N ARG A 40 6.55 2.20 -12.57
CA ARG A 40 6.95 3.60 -12.34
C ARG A 40 5.80 4.57 -12.60
N LYS A 41 4.99 4.33 -13.64
CA LYS A 41 3.78 5.13 -13.91
C LYS A 41 2.74 5.00 -12.82
N ALA A 42 2.48 3.77 -12.34
CA ALA A 42 1.59 3.53 -11.22
C ALA A 42 2.07 4.30 -9.97
N GLN A 43 3.38 4.21 -9.66
CA GLN A 43 3.97 4.96 -8.54
C GLN A 43 3.84 6.47 -8.72
N ALA A 44 4.13 7.01 -9.90
CA ALA A 44 4.00 8.44 -10.16
C ALA A 44 2.57 8.97 -10.04
N ILE A 45 1.55 8.13 -10.31
CA ILE A 45 0.14 8.46 -10.06
C ILE A 45 -0.10 8.58 -8.56
N THR A 46 0.37 7.62 -7.78
CA THR A 46 0.25 7.59 -6.32
C THR A 46 0.97 8.78 -5.67
N ASP A 47 2.17 9.13 -6.13
CA ASP A 47 2.92 10.30 -5.65
C ASP A 47 2.15 11.61 -5.89
N ARG A 48 1.56 11.79 -7.07
CA ARG A 48 0.73 12.97 -7.38
C ARG A 48 -0.55 12.99 -6.55
N ALA A 49 -1.21 11.84 -6.38
CA ALA A 49 -2.40 11.74 -5.55
C ALA A 49 -2.10 12.14 -4.10
N PHE A 50 -0.97 11.70 -3.56
CA PHE A 50 -0.53 12.11 -2.23
C PHE A 50 -0.28 13.61 -2.15
N ALA A 51 0.48 14.18 -3.08
CA ALA A 51 0.76 15.62 -3.11
C ALA A 51 -0.51 16.48 -3.16
N GLU A 52 -1.57 15.99 -3.80
CA GLU A 52 -2.87 16.67 -3.81
C GLU A 52 -3.64 16.47 -2.51
N VAL A 53 -3.77 15.23 -2.03
CA VAL A 53 -4.63 14.93 -0.88
C VAL A 53 -4.14 15.56 0.41
N ILE A 54 -2.81 15.67 0.62
CA ILE A 54 -2.25 16.30 1.84
C ILE A 54 -2.69 17.77 1.98
N THR A 55 -2.97 18.46 0.88
CA THR A 55 -3.44 19.85 0.90
C THR A 55 -4.90 19.97 1.30
N ARG A 56 -5.65 18.86 1.31
CA ARG A 56 -7.08 18.80 1.62
C ARG A 56 -7.36 18.31 3.03
N ILE A 57 -6.37 17.72 3.69
CA ILE A 57 -6.50 17.22 5.06
C ILE A 57 -6.75 18.39 6.00
N LYS A 58 -7.82 18.32 6.77
CA LYS A 58 -8.18 19.33 7.78
C LYS A 58 -8.90 18.67 8.96
N PRO A 59 -8.77 19.24 10.17
CA PRO A 59 -9.59 18.81 11.29
C PRO A 59 -11.08 18.93 10.97
N GLY A 60 -11.87 17.97 11.44
CA GLY A 60 -13.31 17.91 11.20
C GLY A 60 -13.73 16.96 10.07
N MET A 61 -12.81 16.54 9.19
CA MET A 61 -13.08 15.44 8.25
C MET A 61 -13.12 14.10 8.99
N THR A 62 -13.90 13.16 8.48
CA THR A 62 -13.81 11.75 8.89
C THR A 62 -12.71 11.02 8.11
N GLU A 63 -12.29 9.87 8.64
CA GLU A 63 -11.35 8.97 7.93
C GLU A 63 -11.93 8.52 6.58
N LEU A 64 -13.24 8.22 6.52
CA LEU A 64 -13.95 7.87 5.28
C LEU A 64 -13.96 8.99 4.25
N GLU A 65 -14.19 10.23 4.66
CA GLU A 65 -14.15 11.39 3.76
C GLU A 65 -12.75 11.57 3.17
N LEU A 66 -11.71 11.43 4.00
CA LEU A 66 -10.34 11.52 3.52
C LEU A 66 -9.96 10.37 2.58
N GLN A 67 -10.43 9.14 2.87
CA GLN A 67 -10.24 7.99 1.99
C GLN A 67 -10.89 8.22 0.63
N ALA A 68 -12.11 8.76 0.60
CA ALA A 68 -12.80 9.08 -0.66
C ALA A 68 -12.04 10.14 -1.49
N GLU A 69 -11.52 11.18 -0.83
CA GLU A 69 -10.67 12.20 -1.47
C GLU A 69 -9.37 11.59 -2.04
N LEU A 70 -8.72 10.70 -1.31
CA LEU A 70 -7.51 10.01 -1.75
C LEU A 70 -7.78 9.14 -2.99
N ILE A 71 -8.87 8.36 -2.96
CA ILE A 71 -9.32 7.54 -4.09
C ILE A 71 -9.60 8.43 -5.31
N TYR A 72 -10.33 9.53 -5.12
CA TYR A 72 -10.58 10.50 -6.18
C TYR A 72 -9.27 11.04 -6.77
N CYS A 73 -8.30 11.40 -5.94
CA CYS A 73 -7.00 11.90 -6.41
C CYS A 73 -6.26 10.85 -7.24
N MET A 74 -6.30 9.56 -6.86
CA MET A 74 -5.68 8.49 -7.65
C MET A 74 -6.29 8.36 -9.05
N TYR A 75 -7.62 8.31 -9.16
CA TYR A 75 -8.28 8.26 -10.46
C TYR A 75 -8.07 9.53 -11.29
N LYS A 76 -8.17 10.70 -10.68
CA LYS A 76 -7.92 12.00 -11.34
C LYS A 76 -6.51 12.07 -11.95
N ASN A 77 -5.53 11.47 -11.30
CA ASN A 77 -4.14 11.43 -11.76
C ASN A 77 -3.84 10.31 -12.76
N GLY A 78 -4.85 9.59 -13.22
CA GLY A 78 -4.75 8.60 -14.29
C GLY A 78 -4.66 7.15 -13.84
N GLY A 79 -4.95 6.85 -12.56
CA GLY A 79 -5.12 5.48 -12.10
C GLY A 79 -6.30 4.80 -12.80
N THR A 80 -6.13 3.56 -13.20
CA THR A 80 -7.19 2.74 -13.82
C THR A 80 -7.94 1.90 -12.78
N GLY A 81 -7.48 1.89 -11.55
CA GLY A 81 -8.05 1.18 -10.40
C GLY A 81 -7.22 1.43 -9.15
N LEU A 82 -7.63 0.82 -8.06
CA LEU A 82 -6.88 0.74 -6.83
C LEU A 82 -6.01 -0.52 -6.86
N ALA A 83 -4.82 -0.45 -6.27
CA ALA A 83 -3.93 -1.61 -6.11
C ALA A 83 -4.49 -2.57 -5.04
N PHE A 84 -5.08 -2.00 -4.00
CA PHE A 84 -5.75 -2.64 -2.87
C PHE A 84 -6.70 -1.62 -2.22
N ASP A 85 -7.53 -2.06 -1.28
CA ASP A 85 -8.41 -1.18 -0.51
C ASP A 85 -7.57 -0.24 0.37
N PRO A 86 -7.60 1.09 0.15
CA PRO A 86 -6.74 2.00 0.90
C PRO A 86 -7.05 2.01 2.39
N ILE A 87 -6.00 2.03 3.21
CA ILE A 87 -6.10 2.26 4.64
C ILE A 87 -5.92 3.76 4.89
N VAL A 88 -6.89 4.38 5.55
CA VAL A 88 -6.81 5.78 5.99
C VAL A 88 -7.30 5.84 7.42
N VAL A 89 -6.37 5.97 8.36
CA VAL A 89 -6.65 5.93 9.80
C VAL A 89 -5.98 7.10 10.52
N SER A 90 -6.55 7.52 11.65
CA SER A 90 -6.11 8.72 12.34
C SER A 90 -6.01 8.54 13.85
N GLY A 91 -5.17 9.34 14.51
CA GLY A 91 -4.95 9.32 15.96
C GLY A 91 -4.65 7.91 16.48
N PRO A 92 -5.38 7.38 17.49
CA PRO A 92 -5.14 6.05 18.05
C PRO A 92 -5.21 4.92 17.02
N ASN A 93 -6.04 5.07 15.96
CA ASN A 93 -6.21 4.05 14.94
C ASN A 93 -4.94 3.85 14.08
N THR A 94 -3.99 4.80 14.09
CA THR A 94 -2.72 4.65 13.35
C THR A 94 -1.82 3.54 13.91
N SER A 95 -2.13 3.00 15.08
CA SER A 95 -1.46 1.82 15.64
C SER A 95 -1.95 0.49 15.04
N LEU A 96 -3.00 0.52 14.22
CA LEU A 96 -3.60 -0.66 13.60
C LEU A 96 -3.05 -0.83 12.17
N PRO A 97 -2.15 -1.79 11.91
CA PRO A 97 -1.52 -1.94 10.58
C PRO A 97 -2.53 -2.29 9.47
N HIS A 98 -3.66 -2.89 9.82
CA HIS A 98 -4.77 -3.20 8.92
C HIS A 98 -6.05 -2.48 9.34
N GLY A 99 -5.92 -1.22 9.78
CA GLY A 99 -7.06 -0.40 10.18
C GLY A 99 -7.97 -0.12 8.98
N VAL A 100 -9.27 0.01 9.26
CA VAL A 100 -10.27 0.36 8.24
C VAL A 100 -10.76 1.77 8.52
N ALA A 101 -10.82 2.62 7.49
CA ALA A 101 -11.36 3.96 7.60
C ALA A 101 -12.81 3.93 8.14
N GLY A 102 -13.10 4.78 9.10
CA GLY A 102 -14.39 4.83 9.78
C GLY A 102 -14.91 6.26 9.95
N GLU A 103 -15.93 6.39 10.79
CA GLU A 103 -16.59 7.65 11.15
C GLU A 103 -15.75 8.52 12.11
N ARG A 104 -14.55 8.06 12.50
CA ARG A 104 -13.69 8.85 13.37
C ARG A 104 -13.35 10.19 12.71
N VAL A 105 -13.61 11.26 13.46
CA VAL A 105 -13.29 12.62 13.04
C VAL A 105 -11.83 12.93 13.34
N ILE A 106 -11.10 13.32 12.31
CA ILE A 106 -9.69 13.72 12.37
C ILE A 106 -9.58 15.02 13.20
N GLN A 107 -8.67 15.03 14.15
CA GLN A 107 -8.46 16.13 15.07
C GLN A 107 -7.11 16.81 14.86
N LYS A 108 -7.00 18.06 15.28
CA LYS A 108 -5.70 18.74 15.35
C LYS A 108 -4.80 18.03 16.38
N GLY A 109 -3.59 17.70 15.97
CA GLY A 109 -2.63 16.93 16.78
C GLY A 109 -2.69 15.42 16.50
N ASP A 110 -3.59 14.93 15.63
CA ASP A 110 -3.55 13.53 15.19
C ASP A 110 -2.40 13.28 14.21
N PHE A 111 -1.84 12.07 14.25
CA PHE A 111 -1.29 11.46 13.06
C PHE A 111 -2.41 10.97 12.15
N VAL A 112 -2.19 11.04 10.85
CA VAL A 112 -2.99 10.36 9.84
C VAL A 112 -2.05 9.46 9.05
N THR A 113 -2.31 8.17 9.08
CA THR A 113 -1.58 7.18 8.28
C THR A 113 -2.45 6.78 7.10
N MET A 114 -1.88 6.90 5.91
CA MET A 114 -2.49 6.53 4.64
C MET A 114 -1.62 5.46 3.99
N ASP A 115 -2.19 4.29 3.74
CA ASP A 115 -1.57 3.19 3.00
C ASP A 115 -2.42 2.91 1.78
N PHE A 116 -1.86 3.12 0.58
CA PHE A 116 -2.61 3.18 -0.66
C PHE A 116 -1.72 2.96 -1.88
N GLY A 117 -2.35 2.57 -2.97
CA GLY A 117 -1.68 2.38 -4.24
C GLY A 117 -2.64 2.48 -5.42
N ALA A 118 -2.15 2.99 -6.53
CA ALA A 118 -2.87 3.03 -7.78
C ALA A 118 -2.53 1.83 -8.65
N SER A 119 -3.51 1.34 -9.41
CA SER A 119 -3.29 0.42 -10.52
C SER A 119 -3.20 1.20 -11.83
N TYR A 120 -2.27 0.83 -12.71
CA TYR A 120 -2.12 1.38 -14.05
C TYR A 120 -1.76 0.28 -15.04
N MET A 121 -2.62 0.03 -16.02
CA MET A 121 -2.40 -1.00 -17.06
C MET A 121 -2.06 -2.39 -16.48
N GLY A 122 -2.68 -2.76 -15.34
CA GLY A 122 -2.48 -4.04 -14.66
C GLY A 122 -1.26 -4.11 -13.72
N TYR A 123 -0.50 -3.02 -13.58
CA TYR A 123 0.60 -2.90 -12.61
C TYR A 123 0.22 -1.99 -11.47
N CYS A 124 0.71 -2.30 -10.28
CA CYS A 124 0.33 -1.64 -9.04
C CYS A 124 1.51 -0.90 -8.40
N SER A 125 1.20 0.19 -7.71
CA SER A 125 2.06 0.83 -6.73
C SER A 125 1.58 0.52 -5.32
N ASP A 126 2.44 0.77 -4.35
CA ASP A 126 2.18 0.58 -2.93
C ASP A 126 2.97 1.62 -2.14
N MET A 127 2.29 2.42 -1.33
CA MET A 127 2.92 3.51 -0.59
C MET A 127 2.19 3.81 0.72
N THR A 128 2.94 3.79 1.82
CA THR A 128 2.43 4.28 3.11
C THR A 128 3.03 5.65 3.44
N ARG A 129 2.21 6.58 3.91
CA ARG A 129 2.63 7.91 4.41
C ARG A 129 1.88 8.28 5.68
N THR A 130 2.61 8.82 6.64
CA THR A 130 2.05 9.36 7.88
C THR A 130 2.32 10.86 7.96
N VAL A 131 1.29 11.63 8.25
CA VAL A 131 1.36 13.09 8.39
C VAL A 131 0.73 13.54 9.71
N ALA A 132 1.19 14.66 10.26
CA ALA A 132 0.60 15.27 11.44
C ALA A 132 -0.40 16.37 11.05
N VAL A 133 -1.55 16.41 11.68
CA VAL A 133 -2.57 17.43 11.44
C VAL A 133 -2.37 18.62 12.37
N GLY A 134 -1.78 19.66 11.83
CA GLY A 134 -1.52 20.93 12.54
C GLY A 134 -0.23 20.95 13.34
N TYR A 135 0.00 20.01 14.25
CA TYR A 135 1.26 19.90 15.01
C TYR A 135 1.54 18.43 15.38
N ALA A 136 2.79 18.14 15.68
CA ALA A 136 3.24 16.89 16.28
C ALA A 136 3.90 17.17 17.63
N THR A 137 3.59 16.35 18.64
CA THR A 137 4.30 16.39 19.94
C THR A 137 5.72 15.84 19.77
N ASP A 138 6.59 16.07 20.77
CA ASP A 138 7.96 15.56 20.71
C ASP A 138 7.99 14.02 20.80
N GLU A 139 7.04 13.40 21.51
CA GLU A 139 6.85 11.95 21.53
C GLU A 139 6.49 11.43 20.13
N MET A 140 5.53 12.05 19.45
CA MET A 140 5.14 11.68 18.08
C MET A 140 6.33 11.79 17.11
N LYS A 141 7.11 12.86 17.20
CA LYS A 141 8.32 13.05 16.38
C LYS A 141 9.32 11.94 16.67
N HIS A 142 9.57 11.64 17.95
CA HIS A 142 10.50 10.57 18.34
C HIS A 142 10.10 9.21 17.76
N VAL A 143 8.82 8.82 17.86
CA VAL A 143 8.31 7.59 17.28
C VAL A 143 8.47 7.59 15.76
N TYR A 144 8.07 8.68 15.09
CA TYR A 144 8.20 8.83 13.63
C TYR A 144 9.66 8.70 13.18
N ASP A 145 10.59 9.40 13.83
CA ASP A 145 12.01 9.38 13.49
C ASP A 145 12.63 7.99 13.73
N THR A 146 12.17 7.27 14.74
CA THR A 146 12.60 5.89 15.03
C THR A 146 12.19 4.94 13.90
N VAL A 147 10.93 5.01 13.46
CA VAL A 147 10.43 4.22 12.33
C VAL A 147 11.12 4.60 11.02
N LEU A 148 11.30 5.89 10.77
CA LEU A 148 12.02 6.39 9.58
C LEU A 148 13.46 5.89 9.55
N LYS A 149 14.16 5.91 10.71
CA LYS A 149 15.52 5.39 10.80
C LYS A 149 15.57 3.90 10.48
N ALA A 150 14.67 3.10 11.03
CA ALA A 150 14.57 1.66 10.74
C ALA A 150 14.35 1.42 9.24
N GLN A 151 13.39 2.12 8.64
CA GLN A 151 13.10 2.04 7.20
C GLN A 151 14.33 2.36 6.34
N LEU A 152 14.99 3.49 6.61
CA LEU A 152 16.18 3.92 5.85
C LEU A 152 17.34 2.92 6.01
N THR A 153 17.50 2.32 7.20
CA THR A 153 18.52 1.31 7.46
C THR A 153 18.24 0.05 6.63
N ALA A 154 16.99 -0.42 6.62
CA ALA A 154 16.58 -1.58 5.83
C ALA A 154 16.74 -1.34 4.31
N ILE A 155 16.37 -0.15 3.82
CA ILE A 155 16.58 0.24 2.42
C ILE A 155 18.07 0.21 2.05
N ALA A 156 18.94 0.77 2.89
CA ALA A 156 20.39 0.78 2.68
C ALA A 156 21.02 -0.62 2.71
N ALA A 157 20.46 -1.54 3.50
CA ALA A 157 20.88 -2.94 3.60
C ALA A 157 20.39 -3.78 2.40
N THR A 158 19.34 -3.35 1.70
CA THR A 158 18.73 -4.12 0.61
C THR A 158 19.64 -4.16 -0.61
N LYS A 159 20.09 -5.37 -0.96
CA LYS A 159 20.94 -5.65 -2.13
C LYS A 159 20.59 -7.00 -2.72
N ALA A 160 20.90 -7.19 -4.01
CA ALA A 160 20.74 -8.49 -4.65
C ALA A 160 21.52 -9.57 -3.89
N GLY A 161 20.88 -10.71 -3.67
CA GLY A 161 21.45 -11.88 -2.97
C GLY A 161 21.32 -11.83 -1.44
N ILE A 162 20.82 -10.76 -0.83
CA ILE A 162 20.56 -10.71 0.61
C ILE A 162 19.19 -11.36 0.90
N PRO A 163 19.10 -12.36 1.79
CA PRO A 163 17.82 -12.92 2.21
C PRO A 163 16.95 -11.88 2.92
N GLY A 164 15.64 -11.86 2.61
CA GLY A 164 14.70 -10.87 3.19
C GLY A 164 14.71 -10.86 4.72
N LYS A 165 14.84 -12.03 5.37
CA LYS A 165 14.95 -12.14 6.84
C LYS A 165 16.14 -11.38 7.44
N ASP A 166 17.24 -11.22 6.67
CA ASP A 166 18.44 -10.53 7.15
C ASP A 166 18.27 -9.00 7.03
N ILE A 167 17.37 -8.56 6.12
CA ILE A 167 16.97 -7.15 5.99
C ILE A 167 15.98 -6.76 7.10
N ASP A 168 15.08 -7.68 7.47
CA ASP A 168 14.12 -7.47 8.55
C ASP A 168 14.81 -7.37 9.95
N GLY A 169 15.99 -7.91 10.07
CA GLY A 169 16.78 -7.96 11.31
C GLY A 169 17.74 -6.79 11.54
N VAL A 170 17.74 -5.73 10.70
CA VAL A 170 18.67 -4.58 10.81
C VAL A 170 18.10 -3.41 11.61
#